data_9d71163d4cc58aa7ba60ec1c36f03429
#
_entry.id   9d71163d4cc58aa7ba60ec1c36f03429
#
_cell.length_a   1.000
_cell.length_b   1.000
_cell.length_c   1.000
_cell.angle_alpha   90.00
_cell.angle_beta   90.00
_cell.angle_gamma   90.00
#
_symmetry.space_group_name_H-M   'P 1'
#
loop_
_entity.id
_entity.type
_entity.pdbx_description
1 polymer ?
#
loop_
_entity_poly.entity_id
_entity_poly.type
_entity_poly.pdbx_seq_one_letter_code
_entity_poly.pdbx_strand_id
1 'polypeptide(L)'
;MDLERLDDLYRYNQWANTRILDAAVPLSREEFVSPIPSSFPSVRDTLVHVLWAEWIWLQRWKGESPKVVFLAGDYSDAGAIRSRWIELQAEQADFFRSLDAAALTRTVRYVNLRGETWEYALWKQMLHVVNHSSYHRGQAATMLRQLGRTPPSTDLLVFYDEGGR
;
A
#
# COMPACT_ATOMS: atom_id res chain seq x y z
N MET A 1 -7.12 12.98 14.99
CA MET A 1 -7.24 11.66 14.31
C MET A 1 -7.76 10.70 15.35
N ASP A 2 -8.87 10.05 15.08
CA ASP A 2 -9.46 8.99 15.87
C ASP A 2 -9.43 7.67 15.10
N LEU A 3 -9.81 6.57 15.75
CA LEU A 3 -9.77 5.24 15.16
C LEU A 3 -10.75 5.10 13.99
N GLU A 4 -11.94 5.69 14.09
CA GLU A 4 -12.96 5.61 13.05
C GLU A 4 -12.48 6.25 11.73
N ARG A 5 -11.92 7.47 11.78
CA ARG A 5 -11.39 8.15 10.61
C ARG A 5 -10.17 7.44 10.02
N LEU A 6 -9.38 6.81 10.87
CA LEU A 6 -8.23 6.05 10.41
C LEU A 6 -8.66 4.74 9.72
N ASP A 7 -9.66 4.04 10.28
CA ASP A 7 -10.27 2.86 9.66
C ASP A 7 -10.84 3.21 8.28
N ASP A 8 -11.56 4.31 8.17
CA ASP A 8 -12.11 4.84 6.91
C ASP A 8 -11.01 5.05 5.86
N LEU A 9 -9.89 5.66 6.25
CA LEU A 9 -8.75 5.88 5.34
C LEU A 9 -8.11 4.56 4.90
N TYR A 10 -8.07 3.54 5.76
CA TYR A 10 -7.53 2.23 5.39
C TYR A 10 -8.49 1.44 4.51
N ARG A 11 -9.79 1.57 4.70
CA ARG A 11 -10.83 1.02 3.79
C ARG A 11 -10.73 1.67 2.41
N TYR A 12 -10.58 2.99 2.36
CA TYR A 12 -10.27 3.70 1.12
C TYR A 12 -8.98 3.16 0.49
N ASN A 13 -7.91 3.02 1.25
CA ASN A 13 -6.62 2.55 0.74
C ASN A 13 -6.73 1.15 0.12
N GLN A 14 -7.44 0.24 0.78
CA GLN A 14 -7.70 -1.12 0.27
C GLN A 14 -8.54 -1.09 -1.02
N TRP A 15 -9.62 -0.31 -1.04
CA TRP A 15 -10.45 -0.12 -2.22
C TRP A 15 -9.63 0.42 -3.40
N ALA A 16 -8.84 1.44 -3.20
CA ALA A 16 -8.03 2.06 -4.23
C ALA A 16 -6.91 1.14 -4.75
N ASN A 17 -6.25 0.38 -3.86
CA ASN A 17 -5.25 -0.62 -4.23
C ASN A 17 -5.88 -1.74 -5.08
N THR A 18 -7.06 -2.22 -4.68
CA THR A 18 -7.79 -3.25 -5.43
C THR A 18 -8.12 -2.79 -6.85
N ARG A 19 -8.57 -1.57 -7.02
CA ARG A 19 -8.90 -1.01 -8.35
C ARG A 19 -7.67 -0.95 -9.27
N ILE A 20 -6.52 -0.55 -8.76
CA ILE A 20 -5.27 -0.52 -9.56
C ILE A 20 -4.80 -1.94 -9.88
N LEU A 21 -4.90 -2.87 -8.94
CA LEU A 21 -4.60 -4.29 -9.20
C LEU A 21 -5.53 -4.88 -10.25
N ASP A 22 -6.84 -4.60 -10.19
CA ASP A 22 -7.81 -5.04 -11.19
C ASP A 22 -7.47 -4.53 -12.59
N ALA A 23 -7.04 -3.28 -12.69
CA ALA A 23 -6.59 -2.69 -13.95
C ALA A 23 -5.27 -3.29 -14.46
N ALA A 24 -4.45 -3.87 -13.59
CA ALA A 24 -3.21 -4.54 -13.97
C ALA A 24 -3.40 -6.03 -14.34
N VAL A 25 -4.49 -6.67 -13.92
CA VAL A 25 -4.75 -8.10 -14.23
C VAL A 25 -4.73 -8.42 -15.73
N PRO A 26 -5.33 -7.61 -16.62
CA PRO A 26 -5.34 -7.90 -18.05
C PRO A 26 -4.02 -7.59 -18.79
N LEU A 27 -2.99 -7.14 -18.10
CA LEU A 27 -1.67 -6.94 -18.70
C LEU A 27 -1.03 -8.28 -19.06
N SER A 28 -0.41 -8.36 -20.24
CA SER A 28 0.50 -9.47 -20.52
C SER A 28 1.70 -9.44 -19.56
N ARG A 29 2.39 -10.58 -19.45
CA ARG A 29 3.62 -10.63 -18.64
C ARG A 29 4.64 -9.60 -19.10
N GLU A 30 4.76 -9.39 -20.40
CA GLU A 30 5.69 -8.41 -21.00
C GLU A 30 5.29 -6.98 -20.63
N GLU A 31 4.01 -6.63 -20.77
CA GLU A 31 3.49 -5.33 -20.36
C GLU A 31 3.67 -5.08 -18.86
N PHE A 32 3.42 -6.09 -18.02
CA PHE A 32 3.50 -5.98 -16.56
C PHE A 32 4.91 -5.64 -16.05
N VAL A 33 5.96 -6.10 -16.76
CA VAL A 33 7.37 -5.85 -16.43
C VAL A 33 8.05 -4.86 -17.37
N SER A 34 7.29 -4.27 -18.32
CA SER A 34 7.83 -3.34 -19.30
C SER A 34 8.49 -2.13 -18.64
N PRO A 35 9.73 -1.78 -19.05
CA PRO A 35 10.42 -0.63 -18.46
C PRO A 35 9.72 0.68 -18.83
N ILE A 36 9.29 1.41 -17.83
CA ILE A 36 8.65 2.71 -17.94
C ILE A 36 9.35 3.67 -16.98
N PRO A 37 9.88 4.81 -17.44
CA PRO A 37 10.56 5.78 -16.58
C PRO A 37 9.65 6.31 -15.46
N SER A 38 9.97 5.97 -14.20
CA SER A 38 9.27 6.40 -13.00
C SER A 38 10.15 6.11 -11.78
N SER A 39 9.64 6.25 -10.55
CA SER A 39 10.35 5.86 -9.33
C SER A 39 10.70 4.37 -9.30
N PHE A 40 9.88 3.54 -9.92
CA PHE A 40 10.12 2.10 -10.13
C PHE A 40 9.98 1.78 -11.61
N PRO A 41 10.73 0.78 -12.11
CA PRO A 41 10.87 0.58 -13.55
C PRO A 41 9.63 0.00 -14.25
N SER A 42 8.66 -0.58 -13.51
CA SER A 42 7.48 -1.19 -14.12
C SER A 42 6.24 -1.12 -13.24
N VAL A 43 5.08 -1.48 -13.79
CA VAL A 43 3.83 -1.64 -13.03
C VAL A 43 4.04 -2.66 -11.91
N ARG A 44 4.66 -3.81 -12.20
CA ARG A 44 4.98 -4.83 -11.21
C ARG A 44 5.80 -4.26 -10.05
N ASP A 45 6.92 -3.62 -10.36
CA ASP A 45 7.87 -3.12 -9.35
C ASP A 45 7.20 -2.05 -8.47
N THR A 46 6.36 -1.20 -9.06
CA THR A 46 5.59 -0.19 -8.33
C THR A 46 4.58 -0.84 -7.36
N LEU A 47 3.81 -1.84 -7.82
CA LEU A 47 2.82 -2.51 -6.99
C LEU A 47 3.45 -3.35 -5.87
N VAL A 48 4.56 -4.04 -6.17
CA VAL A 48 5.32 -4.79 -5.14
C VAL A 48 5.90 -3.84 -4.10
N HIS A 49 6.35 -2.64 -4.52
CA HIS A 49 6.84 -1.63 -3.58
C HIS A 49 5.73 -1.15 -2.63
N VAL A 50 4.53 -0.88 -3.13
CA VAL A 50 3.40 -0.47 -2.28
C VAL A 50 3.02 -1.58 -1.30
N LEU A 51 2.91 -2.82 -1.78
CA LEU A 51 2.65 -3.98 -0.94
C LEU A 51 3.70 -4.15 0.17
N TRP A 52 4.99 -4.08 -0.21
CA TRP A 52 6.10 -4.16 0.74
C TRP A 52 6.08 -3.02 1.76
N ALA A 53 5.80 -1.79 1.32
CA ALA A 53 5.75 -0.63 2.20
C ALA A 53 4.63 -0.78 3.24
N GLU A 54 3.45 -1.22 2.86
CA GLU A 54 2.35 -1.50 3.81
C GLU A 54 2.72 -2.61 4.80
N TRP A 55 3.37 -3.67 4.31
CA TRP A 55 3.81 -4.78 5.17
C TRP A 55 4.88 -4.34 6.17
N ILE A 56 5.94 -3.65 5.72
CA ILE A 56 7.05 -3.28 6.62
C ILE A 56 6.58 -2.29 7.69
N TRP A 57 5.64 -1.39 7.35
CA TRP A 57 5.07 -0.49 8.33
C TRP A 57 4.23 -1.22 9.37
N LEU A 58 3.43 -2.23 8.96
CA LEU A 58 2.71 -3.08 9.91
C LEU A 58 3.67 -3.79 10.88
N GLN A 59 4.80 -4.33 10.40
CA GLN A 59 5.80 -4.95 11.28
C GLN A 59 6.37 -3.92 12.28
N ARG A 60 6.66 -2.71 11.81
CA ARG A 60 7.15 -1.62 12.68
C ARG A 60 6.15 -1.25 13.77
N TRP A 61 4.86 -1.23 13.46
CA TRP A 61 3.82 -0.97 14.47
C TRP A 61 3.68 -2.10 15.49
N LYS A 62 4.00 -3.33 15.10
CA LYS A 62 4.10 -4.49 16.00
C LYS A 62 5.39 -4.51 16.82
N GLY A 63 6.28 -3.52 16.63
CA GLY A 63 7.53 -3.38 17.40
C GLY A 63 8.74 -4.01 16.74
N GLU A 64 8.62 -4.50 15.50
CA GLU A 64 9.70 -5.10 14.75
C GLU A 64 10.32 -4.11 13.74
N SER A 65 11.54 -4.36 13.32
CA SER A 65 12.22 -3.57 12.28
C SER A 65 12.96 -4.50 11.32
N PRO A 66 12.22 -5.31 10.54
CA PRO A 66 12.84 -6.29 9.65
C PRO A 66 13.62 -5.58 8.53
N LYS A 67 14.71 -6.23 8.09
CA LYS A 67 15.55 -5.79 6.97
C LYS A 67 15.16 -6.47 5.65
N VAL A 68 14.00 -7.09 5.60
CA VAL A 68 13.48 -7.81 4.43
C VAL A 68 12.91 -6.82 3.44
N VAL A 69 13.23 -7.00 2.17
CA VAL A 69 12.63 -6.30 1.02
C VAL A 69 11.99 -7.35 0.11
N PHE A 70 10.78 -7.09 -0.35
CA PHE A 70 10.12 -7.97 -1.33
C PHE A 70 10.77 -7.79 -2.70
N LEU A 71 11.20 -8.87 -3.30
CA LEU A 71 11.77 -8.85 -4.64
C LEU A 71 10.63 -8.87 -5.66
N ALA A 72 10.58 -7.90 -6.55
CA ALA A 72 9.53 -7.84 -7.56
C ALA A 72 9.53 -9.10 -8.47
N GLY A 73 10.70 -9.71 -8.67
CA GLY A 73 10.85 -10.95 -9.43
C GLY A 73 10.10 -12.16 -8.86
N ASP A 74 9.75 -12.14 -7.57
CA ASP A 74 9.01 -13.22 -6.91
C ASP A 74 7.50 -13.20 -7.27
N TYR A 75 7.04 -12.14 -7.94
CA TYR A 75 5.65 -11.96 -8.34
C TYR A 75 5.52 -12.04 -9.85
N SER A 76 4.98 -13.15 -10.35
CA SER A 76 4.84 -13.42 -11.79
C SER A 76 3.84 -12.52 -12.51
N ASP A 77 2.80 -12.11 -11.79
CA ASP A 77 1.64 -11.38 -12.31
C ASP A 77 0.90 -10.61 -11.19
N ALA A 78 -0.11 -9.84 -11.56
CA ALA A 78 -0.92 -9.06 -10.62
C ALA A 78 -1.72 -9.95 -9.65
N GLY A 79 -2.05 -11.18 -10.05
CA GLY A 79 -2.76 -12.14 -9.19
C GLY A 79 -1.90 -12.60 -8.00
N ALA A 80 -0.60 -12.85 -8.23
CA ALA A 80 0.34 -13.19 -7.16
C ALA A 80 0.48 -12.05 -6.13
N ILE A 81 0.54 -10.80 -6.61
CA ILE A 81 0.55 -9.62 -5.73
C ILE A 81 -0.76 -9.52 -4.96
N ARG A 82 -1.91 -9.74 -5.61
CA ARG A 82 -3.23 -9.71 -4.99
C ARG A 82 -3.34 -10.73 -3.85
N SER A 83 -2.92 -11.96 -4.08
CA SER A 83 -2.97 -13.00 -3.06
C SER A 83 -2.22 -12.59 -1.80
N ARG A 84 -1.01 -12.08 -1.94
CA ARG A 84 -0.21 -11.62 -0.80
C ARG A 84 -0.83 -10.36 -0.14
N TRP A 85 -1.49 -9.51 -0.93
CA TRP A 85 -2.17 -8.31 -0.37
C TRP A 85 -3.39 -8.68 0.46
N ILE A 86 -4.17 -9.67 0.05
CA ILE A 86 -5.32 -10.19 0.84
C ILE A 86 -4.84 -10.68 2.22
N GLU A 87 -3.73 -11.43 2.26
CA GLU A 87 -3.13 -11.87 3.53
C GLU A 87 -2.72 -10.67 4.40
N LEU A 88 -2.04 -9.69 3.81
CA LEU A 88 -1.64 -8.48 4.52
C LEU A 88 -2.84 -7.69 5.05
N GLN A 89 -3.92 -7.58 4.28
CA GLN A 89 -5.15 -6.90 4.71
C GLN A 89 -5.77 -7.60 5.94
N ALA A 90 -5.74 -8.93 5.99
CA ALA A 90 -6.19 -9.67 7.18
C ALA A 90 -5.29 -9.37 8.39
N GLU A 91 -3.96 -9.37 8.19
CA GLU A 91 -3.00 -9.01 9.25
C GLU A 91 -3.20 -7.57 9.75
N GLN A 92 -3.51 -6.62 8.86
CA GLN A 92 -3.80 -5.22 9.19
C GLN A 92 -5.11 -5.12 9.98
N ALA A 93 -6.15 -5.83 9.56
CA ALA A 93 -7.44 -5.83 10.25
C ALA A 93 -7.32 -6.39 11.68
N ASP A 94 -6.52 -7.44 11.88
CA ASP A 94 -6.22 -7.97 13.21
C ASP A 94 -5.49 -6.94 14.08
N PHE A 95 -4.52 -6.25 13.52
CA PHE A 95 -3.81 -5.19 14.22
C PHE A 95 -4.74 -4.04 14.61
N PHE A 96 -5.60 -3.58 13.70
CA PHE A 96 -6.54 -2.48 13.98
C PHE A 96 -7.54 -2.84 15.07
N ARG A 97 -8.04 -4.08 15.10
CA ARG A 97 -8.92 -4.55 16.18
C ARG A 97 -8.25 -4.54 17.55
N SER A 98 -6.93 -4.61 17.60
CA SER A 98 -6.16 -4.56 18.86
C SER A 98 -5.91 -3.15 19.38
N LEU A 99 -6.22 -2.10 18.58
CA LEU A 99 -5.95 -0.72 18.95
C LEU A 99 -7.10 -0.12 19.80
N ASP A 100 -6.70 0.63 20.81
CA ASP A 100 -7.57 1.59 21.49
C ASP A 100 -7.20 3.04 21.11
N ALA A 101 -8.02 4.00 21.53
CA ALA A 101 -7.79 5.41 21.23
C ALA A 101 -6.46 5.94 21.77
N ALA A 102 -5.97 5.41 22.88
CA ALA A 102 -4.70 5.81 23.49
C ALA A 102 -3.51 5.31 22.66
N ALA A 103 -3.64 4.15 22.02
CA ALA A 103 -2.59 3.58 21.17
C ALA A 103 -2.19 4.51 20.02
N LEU A 104 -3.13 5.29 19.46
CA LEU A 104 -2.86 6.19 18.35
C LEU A 104 -1.82 7.27 18.68
N THR A 105 -1.80 7.75 19.91
CA THR A 105 -0.85 8.78 20.35
C THR A 105 0.47 8.19 20.87
N ARG A 106 0.53 6.87 21.04
CA ARG A 106 1.75 6.17 21.47
C ARG A 106 2.86 6.41 20.45
N THR A 107 4.04 6.75 20.93
CA THR A 107 5.25 6.83 20.09
C THR A 107 5.70 5.42 19.71
N VAL A 108 5.83 5.17 18.42
CA VAL A 108 6.37 3.93 17.86
C VAL A 108 7.75 4.22 17.29
N ARG A 109 8.75 3.53 17.83
CA ARG A 109 10.14 3.60 17.39
C ARG A 109 10.43 2.48 16.40
N TYR A 110 11.20 2.78 15.37
CA TYR A 110 11.65 1.79 14.39
C TYR A 110 13.05 2.11 13.88
N VAL A 111 13.70 1.09 13.31
CA VAL A 111 14.96 1.25 12.58
C VAL A 111 14.68 1.09 11.07
N ASN A 112 15.12 2.06 10.26
CA ASN A 112 14.97 1.95 8.82
C ASN A 112 16.03 1.02 8.18
N LEU A 113 15.95 0.82 6.86
CA LEU A 113 16.90 -0.06 6.15
C LEU A 113 18.35 0.44 6.18
N ARG A 114 18.57 1.73 6.46
CA ARG A 114 19.91 2.34 6.60
C ARG A 114 20.48 2.20 8.01
N GLY A 115 19.71 1.63 8.95
CA GLY A 115 20.12 1.51 10.35
C GLY A 115 19.84 2.75 11.20
N GLU A 116 19.14 3.74 10.65
CA GLU A 116 18.76 4.96 11.36
C GLU A 116 17.51 4.72 12.22
N THR A 117 17.51 5.24 13.43
CA THR A 117 16.37 5.16 14.34
C THR A 117 15.46 6.36 14.19
N TRP A 118 14.17 6.11 14.07
CA TRP A 118 13.12 7.10 13.97
C TRP A 118 11.98 6.79 14.93
N GLU A 119 11.28 7.82 15.35
CA GLU A 119 10.11 7.67 16.22
C GLU A 119 9.05 8.73 15.92
N TYR A 120 7.79 8.29 15.85
CA TYR A 120 6.63 9.15 15.65
C TYR A 120 5.42 8.55 16.35
N ALA A 121 4.41 9.37 16.64
CA ALA A 121 3.13 8.85 17.07
C ALA A 121 2.54 7.90 16.03
N LEU A 122 1.91 6.80 16.48
CA LEU A 122 1.39 5.74 15.62
C LEU A 122 0.49 6.31 14.51
N TRP A 123 -0.46 7.20 14.84
CA TRP A 123 -1.37 7.78 13.84
C TRP A 123 -0.64 8.49 12.69
N LYS A 124 0.51 9.12 12.96
CA LYS A 124 1.32 9.79 11.92
C LYS A 124 1.92 8.80 10.95
N GLN A 125 2.41 7.68 11.49
CA GLN A 125 2.97 6.61 10.66
C GLN A 125 1.88 5.91 9.83
N MET A 126 0.70 5.68 10.41
CA MET A 126 -0.43 5.10 9.70
C MET A 126 -0.91 6.02 8.57
N LEU A 127 -1.06 7.31 8.83
CA LEU A 127 -1.41 8.30 7.80
C LEU A 127 -0.34 8.38 6.69
N HIS A 128 0.95 8.28 7.06
CA HIS A 128 2.04 8.21 6.09
C HIS A 128 1.86 7.04 5.12
N VAL A 129 1.46 5.86 5.58
CA VAL A 129 1.25 4.69 4.73
C VAL A 129 0.16 4.94 3.69
N VAL A 130 -0.99 5.48 4.08
CA VAL A 130 -2.08 5.82 3.15
C VAL A 130 -1.63 6.85 2.10
N ASN A 131 -0.92 7.89 2.55
CA ASN A 131 -0.38 8.91 1.65
C ASN A 131 0.68 8.34 0.69
N HIS A 132 1.58 7.50 1.18
CA HIS A 132 2.60 6.82 0.39
C HIS A 132 1.98 5.90 -0.68
N SER A 133 0.99 5.10 -0.29
CA SER A 133 0.25 4.24 -1.22
C SER A 133 -0.47 5.08 -2.29
N SER A 134 -1.08 6.23 -1.93
CA SER A 134 -1.73 7.13 -2.89
C SER A 134 -0.74 7.70 -3.90
N TYR A 135 0.45 8.10 -3.46
CA TYR A 135 1.51 8.61 -4.32
C TYR A 135 1.94 7.57 -5.38
N HIS A 136 2.20 6.33 -4.96
CA HIS A 136 2.63 5.28 -5.87
C HIS A 136 1.50 4.72 -6.73
N ARG A 137 0.25 4.72 -6.26
CA ARG A 137 -0.93 4.42 -7.10
C ARG A 137 -1.05 5.40 -8.27
N GLY A 138 -0.80 6.68 -8.03
CA GLY A 138 -0.76 7.67 -9.11
C GLY A 138 0.30 7.36 -10.17
N GLN A 139 1.48 6.86 -9.75
CA GLN A 139 2.52 6.40 -10.67
C GLN A 139 2.06 5.16 -11.45
N ALA A 140 1.51 4.15 -10.78
CA ALA A 140 0.97 2.96 -11.44
C ALA A 140 -0.13 3.29 -12.44
N ALA A 141 -1.04 4.22 -12.10
CA ALA A 141 -2.06 4.71 -13.02
C ALA A 141 -1.47 5.40 -14.26
N THR A 142 -0.39 6.16 -14.11
CA THR A 142 0.33 6.77 -15.23
C THR A 142 0.98 5.72 -16.12
N MET A 143 1.61 4.69 -15.54
CA MET A 143 2.19 3.58 -16.28
C MET A 143 1.12 2.80 -17.07
N LEU A 144 -0.03 2.52 -16.47
CA LEU A 144 -1.16 1.87 -17.15
C LEU A 144 -1.61 2.68 -18.39
N ARG A 145 -1.70 4.02 -18.28
CA ARG A 145 -2.01 4.87 -19.43
C ARG A 145 -0.97 4.78 -20.54
N GLN A 146 0.33 4.74 -20.19
CA GLN A 146 1.41 4.60 -21.16
C GLN A 146 1.39 3.24 -21.87
N LEU A 147 0.84 2.21 -21.22
CA LEU A 147 0.56 0.90 -21.81
C LEU A 147 -0.77 0.84 -22.56
N GLY A 148 -1.43 1.98 -22.82
CA GLY A 148 -2.71 2.04 -23.53
C GLY A 148 -3.92 1.54 -22.73
N ARG A 149 -3.80 1.42 -21.41
CA ARG A 149 -4.88 1.02 -20.51
C ARG A 149 -5.56 2.24 -19.89
N THR A 150 -6.84 2.13 -19.58
CA THR A 150 -7.57 3.17 -18.83
C THR A 150 -7.61 2.80 -17.36
N PRO A 151 -6.81 3.42 -16.48
CA PRO A 151 -6.88 3.14 -15.07
C PRO A 151 -8.19 3.71 -14.48
N PRO A 152 -8.75 3.05 -13.45
CA PRO A 152 -9.91 3.57 -12.74
C PRO A 152 -9.53 4.80 -11.92
N SER A 153 -10.54 5.62 -11.57
CA SER A 153 -10.36 6.64 -10.54
C SER A 153 -10.10 5.99 -9.19
N THR A 154 -9.18 6.57 -8.45
CA THR A 154 -8.88 6.20 -7.05
C THR A 154 -9.01 7.40 -6.12
N ASP A 155 -9.80 8.41 -6.53
CA ASP A 155 -10.04 9.60 -5.72
C ASP A 155 -10.86 9.26 -4.47
N LEU A 156 -10.51 9.90 -3.36
CA LEU A 156 -11.15 9.65 -2.07
C LEU A 156 -12.67 9.96 -2.10
N LEU A 157 -13.08 11.01 -2.80
CA LEU A 157 -14.50 11.36 -2.91
C LEU A 157 -15.27 10.32 -3.73
N VAL A 158 -14.66 9.71 -4.75
CA VAL A 158 -15.29 8.61 -5.51
C VAL A 158 -15.52 7.39 -4.62
N PHE A 159 -14.60 7.09 -3.70
CA PHE A 159 -14.80 6.03 -2.71
C PHE A 159 -16.06 6.30 -1.86
N TYR A 160 -16.25 7.51 -1.37
CA TYR A 160 -17.44 7.88 -0.59
C TYR A 160 -18.71 7.88 -1.43
N ASP A 161 -18.66 8.36 -2.66
CA ASP A 161 -19.80 8.37 -3.59
C ASP A 161 -20.27 6.94 -3.95
N GLU A 162 -19.35 5.98 -3.99
CA GLU A 162 -19.65 4.55 -4.20
C GLU A 162 -20.12 3.83 -2.91
N GLY A 163 -20.38 4.56 -1.83
CA GLY A 163 -20.89 4.02 -0.56
C GLY A 163 -19.80 3.51 0.38
N GLY A 164 -18.55 3.87 0.15
CA GLY A 164 -17.46 3.66 1.07
C GLY A 164 -17.73 4.36 2.41
N ARG A 165 -17.75 3.59 3.50
CA ARG A 165 -17.91 4.07 4.89
C ARG A 165 -16.84 3.48 5.75
#